data_4d02be4f94a7354fe2cf46c96fe4b45b
#
_entry.id   4d02be4f94a7354fe2cf46c96fe4b45b
#
_cell.length_a   1.000
_cell.length_b   1.000
_cell.length_c   1.000
_cell.angle_alpha   90.00
_cell.angle_beta   90.00
_cell.angle_gamma   90.00
#
_symmetry.space_group_name_H-M   'P 1'
#
loop_
_entity.id
_entity.type
_entity.pdbx_description
1 polymer ?
#
loop_
_entity_poly.entity_id
_entity_poly.type
_entity_poly.pdbx_seq_one_letter_code
_entity_poly.pdbx_strand_id
1 'polypeptide(L)'
;MNSKKRQPRGRPKKDEADNKIVKNDDPLTISGIENVPHPSAMVEGMRSIGYSPQTAIADLVDNSITAESRNISITIFPSESEREVGFIYVEDDGNGMSSEGLFEAMRWGGKGPKKTRKANDLGRFGLGLKTASFSMGRKLTVATRDSGGLLKILCWDLGHMETAGWKMQEGLDMDTKPIFARSSLAKNPKSTGTIVIITKLDRLTVRSSQLSNTEKNMANITKKISSHLGMTFHRFIEEGVKIKLGSSEIRAWDPFYKATSKHQESLGTDAKVFSYVLPHHSMITNTEHDQMAGPKGWNAHQGFLVYRAKRLIMQGGWLGLFDTSESCRLARIRIDLKNNQDEGWDLDVIKSKVSPPSWQIADLQRIGEASRRDSQIAFNFRGSRQAPSSHSQPDITQVTFWHQLPSVDAVKFRINRAHPVIQSLKQSIKDPEIAEGFIKMFERMLPLDAILQDPKRTTNGSSALLDSEEVGIIAELAKRTIKVLMAQGNSEEKSTCIVLSSEPFIYNTDAIRTYLKK
;
A
#
# COMPACT_ATOMS: atom_id res chain seq x y z
N MET A 1 59.98 34.84 -60.37
CA MET A 1 59.78 33.49 -59.81
C MET A 1 59.64 33.62 -58.30
N ASN A 2 58.43 33.74 -57.80
CA ASN A 2 58.14 33.95 -56.39
C ASN A 2 57.39 32.72 -55.79
N SER A 3 58.08 31.96 -55.01
CA SER A 3 57.50 30.83 -54.26
C SER A 3 56.89 31.32 -52.94
N LYS A 4 55.56 31.35 -52.86
CA LYS A 4 54.82 31.60 -51.61
C LYS A 4 54.81 30.35 -50.74
N LYS A 5 55.52 30.36 -49.65
CA LYS A 5 55.40 29.37 -48.55
C LYS A 5 54.03 29.49 -47.90
N ARG A 6 53.27 28.38 -47.88
CA ARG A 6 52.03 28.23 -47.07
C ARG A 6 52.41 27.98 -45.63
N GLN A 7 51.87 28.78 -44.68
CA GLN A 7 51.90 28.52 -43.22
C GLN A 7 50.90 27.41 -42.89
N PRO A 8 51.20 26.51 -41.94
CA PRO A 8 50.28 25.50 -41.45
C PRO A 8 49.24 26.14 -40.49
N ARG A 9 47.95 25.81 -40.71
CA ARG A 9 46.86 26.17 -39.81
C ARG A 9 47.04 25.48 -38.47
N GLY A 10 47.13 26.27 -37.37
CA GLY A 10 47.18 25.79 -36.02
C GLY A 10 45.87 25.03 -35.65
N ARG A 11 46.03 23.87 -35.02
CA ARG A 11 44.93 23.16 -34.35
C ARG A 11 44.45 23.99 -33.16
N PRO A 12 43.14 24.00 -32.84
CA PRO A 12 42.67 24.65 -31.63
C PRO A 12 43.24 23.91 -30.40
N LYS A 13 43.81 24.66 -29.49
CA LYS A 13 44.26 24.17 -28.16
C LYS A 13 43.04 23.62 -27.42
N LYS A 14 43.09 22.34 -27.03
CA LYS A 14 42.28 21.80 -25.97
C LYS A 14 42.62 22.57 -24.71
N ASP A 15 41.63 23.22 -24.11
CA ASP A 15 41.75 23.72 -22.73
C ASP A 15 41.95 22.51 -21.83
N GLU A 16 43.20 22.18 -21.54
CA GLU A 16 43.58 21.35 -20.42
C GLU A 16 43.21 22.15 -19.17
N ALA A 17 42.13 21.75 -18.50
CA ALA A 17 41.89 22.15 -17.12
C ALA A 17 43.06 21.58 -16.32
N ASP A 18 44.03 22.45 -16.02
CA ASP A 18 45.16 22.17 -15.14
C ASP A 18 44.62 21.70 -13.77
N ASN A 19 44.58 20.39 -13.57
CA ASN A 19 44.45 19.79 -12.27
C ASN A 19 45.78 20.07 -11.53
N LYS A 20 45.91 21.22 -10.87
CA LYS A 20 47.04 21.54 -10.02
C LYS A 20 47.03 20.58 -8.82
N ILE A 21 47.71 19.45 -8.97
CA ILE A 21 48.11 18.60 -7.86
C ILE A 21 49.16 19.43 -7.07
N VAL A 22 48.73 19.99 -5.95
CA VAL A 22 49.68 20.58 -4.97
C VAL A 22 50.43 19.41 -4.37
N LYS A 23 51.68 19.19 -4.79
CA LYS A 23 52.56 18.19 -4.19
C LYS A 23 52.93 18.70 -2.80
N ASN A 24 52.51 18.00 -1.78
CA ASN A 24 53.04 18.13 -0.42
C ASN A 24 54.32 17.32 -0.38
N ASP A 25 55.42 17.92 0.01
CA ASP A 25 56.74 17.27 0.10
C ASP A 25 56.83 16.30 1.26
N ASP A 26 55.85 16.31 2.19
CA ASP A 26 55.77 15.36 3.31
C ASP A 26 54.51 14.48 3.15
N PRO A 27 54.65 13.17 2.84
CA PRO A 27 53.54 12.24 2.67
C PRO A 27 52.78 11.93 3.96
N LEU A 28 53.31 12.33 5.14
CA LEU A 28 52.64 12.15 6.45
C LEU A 28 51.78 13.34 6.84
N THR A 29 51.84 14.42 6.10
CA THR A 29 51.00 15.63 6.38
C THR A 29 49.71 15.55 5.58
N ILE A 30 48.56 15.61 6.25
CA ILE A 30 47.24 15.60 5.61
C ILE A 30 47.07 16.89 4.80
N SER A 31 46.97 16.79 3.47
CA SER A 31 46.64 17.87 2.57
C SER A 31 45.30 17.60 1.88
N GLY A 32 44.53 18.67 1.62
CA GLY A 32 43.28 18.58 0.87
C GLY A 32 43.53 18.66 -0.64
N ILE A 33 43.02 17.68 -1.40
CA ILE A 33 42.95 17.72 -2.86
C ILE A 33 41.50 17.89 -3.24
N GLU A 34 41.19 18.91 -4.05
CA GLU A 34 39.84 19.10 -4.57
C GLU A 34 39.52 18.01 -5.58
N ASN A 35 38.46 17.21 -5.31
CA ASN A 35 37.99 16.15 -6.19
C ASN A 35 36.49 16.34 -6.43
N VAL A 36 36.14 17.14 -7.46
CA VAL A 36 34.75 17.37 -7.84
C VAL A 36 34.26 16.17 -8.66
N PRO A 37 33.16 15.51 -8.27
CA PRO A 37 32.64 14.37 -8.99
C PRO A 37 32.16 14.78 -10.39
N HIS A 38 32.34 13.88 -11.37
CA HIS A 38 31.83 14.09 -12.72
C HIS A 38 30.31 14.14 -12.73
N PRO A 39 29.65 15.23 -13.20
CA PRO A 39 28.22 15.48 -12.99
C PRO A 39 27.32 14.37 -13.54
N SER A 40 27.45 14.05 -14.84
CA SER A 40 26.58 13.05 -15.46
C SER A 40 26.78 11.65 -14.90
N ALA A 41 28.03 11.25 -14.62
CA ALA A 41 28.34 9.95 -14.04
C ALA A 41 27.74 9.80 -12.63
N MET A 42 27.84 10.85 -11.81
CA MET A 42 27.24 10.85 -10.46
C MET A 42 25.72 10.73 -10.53
N VAL A 43 25.06 11.48 -11.42
CA VAL A 43 23.60 11.43 -11.56
C VAL A 43 23.15 10.10 -12.15
N GLU A 44 23.86 9.53 -13.16
CA GLU A 44 23.58 8.20 -13.69
C GLU A 44 23.67 7.12 -12.60
N GLY A 45 24.66 7.20 -11.71
CA GLY A 45 24.75 6.32 -10.53
C GLY A 45 23.53 6.46 -9.63
N MET A 46 23.08 7.69 -9.33
CA MET A 46 21.90 7.96 -8.51
C MET A 46 20.58 7.49 -9.15
N ARG A 47 20.47 7.45 -10.47
CA ARG A 47 19.31 6.89 -11.18
C ARG A 47 19.07 5.41 -10.89
N SER A 48 20.09 4.71 -10.40
CA SER A 48 20.04 3.28 -10.08
C SER A 48 19.57 2.98 -8.64
N ILE A 49 19.17 3.98 -7.84
CA ILE A 49 18.70 3.83 -6.45
C ILE A 49 17.39 3.03 -6.32
N GLY A 50 16.82 2.52 -7.40
CA GLY A 50 15.72 1.55 -7.33
C GLY A 50 14.32 2.16 -7.15
N TYR A 51 14.11 3.40 -7.57
CA TYR A 51 12.77 3.97 -7.65
C TYR A 51 11.89 3.21 -8.65
N SER A 52 10.70 2.84 -8.21
CA SER A 52 9.62 2.48 -9.12
C SER A 52 8.85 3.74 -9.55
N PRO A 53 8.15 3.75 -10.71
CA PRO A 53 7.40 4.93 -11.14
C PRO A 53 6.42 5.46 -10.09
N GLN A 54 5.72 4.57 -9.38
CA GLN A 54 4.76 4.95 -8.36
C GLN A 54 5.42 5.59 -7.13
N THR A 55 6.61 5.11 -6.70
CA THR A 55 7.34 5.71 -5.58
C THR A 55 7.99 7.04 -5.97
N ALA A 56 8.46 7.16 -7.21
CA ALA A 56 9.00 8.41 -7.73
C ALA A 56 7.93 9.51 -7.77
N ILE A 57 6.76 9.21 -8.32
CA ILE A 57 5.64 10.17 -8.35
C ILE A 57 5.16 10.50 -6.94
N ALA A 58 5.13 9.53 -6.00
CA ALA A 58 4.78 9.80 -4.62
C ALA A 58 5.74 10.81 -3.95
N ASP A 59 7.04 10.76 -4.23
CA ASP A 59 7.99 11.75 -3.70
C ASP A 59 7.78 13.16 -4.30
N LEU A 60 7.30 13.26 -5.55
CA LEU A 60 6.90 14.55 -6.12
C LEU A 60 5.62 15.09 -5.45
N VAL A 61 4.64 14.22 -5.19
CA VAL A 61 3.42 14.56 -4.45
C VAL A 61 3.74 14.99 -3.01
N ASP A 62 4.73 14.37 -2.34
CA ASP A 62 5.22 14.81 -1.01
C ASP A 62 5.65 16.29 -1.02
N ASN A 63 6.35 16.72 -2.09
CA ASN A 63 6.78 18.11 -2.23
C ASN A 63 5.58 19.04 -2.39
N SER A 64 4.59 18.65 -3.17
CA SER A 64 3.35 19.42 -3.36
C SER A 64 2.55 19.55 -2.05
N ILE A 65 2.42 18.48 -1.28
CA ILE A 65 1.78 18.52 0.04
C ILE A 65 2.58 19.40 1.02
N THR A 66 3.91 19.33 1.00
CA THR A 66 4.77 20.18 1.83
C THR A 66 4.64 21.66 1.46
N ALA A 67 4.34 21.96 0.19
CA ALA A 67 4.00 23.30 -0.29
C ALA A 67 2.56 23.73 0.03
N GLU A 68 1.83 22.98 0.86
CA GLU A 68 0.46 23.25 1.30
C GLU A 68 -0.57 23.25 0.14
N SER A 69 -0.29 22.52 -0.92
CA SER A 69 -1.19 22.38 -2.06
C SER A 69 -2.50 21.67 -1.68
N ARG A 70 -3.59 22.11 -2.29
CA ARG A 70 -4.91 21.47 -2.22
C ARG A 70 -5.26 20.68 -3.48
N ASN A 71 -4.71 21.07 -4.62
CA ASN A 71 -4.99 20.42 -5.89
C ASN A 71 -3.68 20.03 -6.57
N ILE A 72 -3.47 18.74 -6.76
CA ILE A 72 -2.28 18.16 -7.37
C ILE A 72 -2.73 17.40 -8.62
N SER A 73 -2.18 17.77 -9.78
CA SER A 73 -2.47 17.14 -11.06
C SER A 73 -1.25 16.43 -11.60
N ILE A 74 -1.40 15.16 -11.94
CA ILE A 74 -0.36 14.32 -12.51
C ILE A 74 -0.78 13.93 -13.92
N THR A 75 0.07 14.18 -14.91
CA THR A 75 -0.16 13.73 -16.28
C THR A 75 1.02 12.91 -16.74
N ILE A 76 0.73 11.77 -17.34
CA ILE A 76 1.70 10.87 -17.95
C ILE A 76 1.31 10.76 -19.41
N PHE A 77 2.17 11.22 -20.29
CA PHE A 77 1.98 11.14 -21.73
C PHE A 77 3.10 10.27 -22.31
N PRO A 78 2.78 9.05 -22.80
CA PRO A 78 3.77 8.22 -23.45
C PRO A 78 4.15 8.81 -24.80
N SER A 79 5.36 8.52 -25.28
CA SER A 79 5.71 8.77 -26.67
C SER A 79 5.01 7.73 -27.55
N GLU A 80 4.17 8.17 -28.48
CA GLU A 80 3.49 7.31 -29.43
C GLU A 80 4.31 7.08 -30.71
N SER A 81 5.32 7.92 -30.94
CA SER A 81 6.24 7.84 -32.09
C SER A 81 7.62 8.31 -31.69
N GLU A 82 8.65 7.97 -32.49
CA GLU A 82 10.01 8.51 -32.33
C GLU A 82 10.08 10.04 -32.45
N ARG A 83 9.03 10.68 -32.98
CA ARG A 83 8.94 12.15 -33.19
C ARG A 83 8.24 12.85 -32.01
N GLU A 84 7.56 12.14 -31.12
CA GLU A 84 6.86 12.73 -29.99
C GLU A 84 7.65 12.51 -28.70
N VAL A 85 7.84 13.59 -27.96
CA VAL A 85 8.52 13.54 -26.65
C VAL A 85 7.53 13.08 -25.59
N GLY A 86 7.70 11.87 -25.10
CA GLY A 86 6.99 11.41 -23.92
C GLY A 86 7.35 12.28 -22.71
N PHE A 87 6.36 12.59 -21.88
CA PHE A 87 6.58 13.42 -20.69
C PHE A 87 5.71 12.99 -19.51
N ILE A 88 6.19 13.34 -18.34
CA ILE A 88 5.41 13.36 -17.10
C ILE A 88 5.45 14.77 -16.57
N TYR A 89 4.30 15.28 -16.09
CA TYR A 89 4.33 16.43 -15.24
C TYR A 89 3.50 16.23 -13.99
N VAL A 90 3.95 16.87 -12.90
CA VAL A 90 3.23 17.01 -11.64
C VAL A 90 3.09 18.50 -11.39
N GLU A 91 1.86 18.98 -11.32
CA GLU A 91 1.51 20.38 -11.08
C GLU A 91 0.72 20.51 -9.78
N ASP A 92 1.03 21.53 -9.01
CA ASP A 92 0.36 21.85 -7.75
C ASP A 92 0.00 23.35 -7.66
N ASP A 93 -0.98 23.64 -6.82
CA ASP A 93 -1.44 24.99 -6.49
C ASP A 93 -0.89 25.50 -5.13
N GLY A 94 0.24 24.96 -4.71
CA GLY A 94 0.86 25.32 -3.42
C GLY A 94 1.48 26.72 -3.40
N ASN A 95 2.27 26.98 -2.34
CA ASN A 95 2.87 28.28 -2.09
C ASN A 95 3.92 28.72 -3.12
N GLY A 96 4.37 27.80 -3.98
CA GLY A 96 5.48 28.03 -4.91
C GLY A 96 6.81 28.29 -4.20
N MET A 97 7.81 28.75 -4.96
CA MET A 97 9.16 29.00 -4.44
C MET A 97 9.71 30.35 -4.91
N SER A 98 10.49 31.04 -4.05
CA SER A 98 11.31 32.17 -4.43
C SER A 98 12.45 31.74 -5.38
N SER A 99 13.19 32.68 -5.99
CA SER A 99 14.34 32.37 -6.84
C SER A 99 15.39 31.56 -6.09
N GLU A 100 15.72 31.97 -4.87
CA GLU A 100 16.66 31.29 -3.99
C GLU A 100 16.12 29.92 -3.56
N GLY A 101 14.82 29.84 -3.28
CA GLY A 101 14.13 28.60 -2.93
C GLY A 101 14.20 27.57 -4.04
N LEU A 102 13.91 27.97 -5.30
CA LEU A 102 14.01 27.10 -6.47
C LEU A 102 15.47 26.68 -6.72
N PHE A 103 16.42 27.61 -6.63
CA PHE A 103 17.83 27.30 -6.80
C PHE A 103 18.31 26.25 -5.80
N GLU A 104 17.98 26.42 -4.51
CA GLU A 104 18.31 25.45 -3.46
C GLU A 104 17.57 24.11 -3.64
N ALA A 105 16.31 24.11 -4.08
CA ALA A 105 15.58 22.89 -4.38
C ALA A 105 16.21 22.09 -5.55
N MET A 106 16.77 22.80 -6.52
CA MET A 106 17.43 22.21 -7.69
C MET A 106 18.91 21.86 -7.42
N ARG A 107 19.54 22.41 -6.39
CA ARG A 107 20.94 22.10 -6.05
C ARG A 107 21.10 20.65 -5.64
N TRP A 108 22.09 19.96 -6.18
CA TRP A 108 22.48 18.62 -5.74
C TRP A 108 23.20 18.72 -4.38
N GLY A 109 22.75 17.90 -3.41
CA GLY A 109 23.33 17.93 -2.05
C GLY A 109 23.01 19.18 -1.22
N GLY A 110 21.92 19.91 -1.49
CA GLY A 110 21.55 21.15 -0.80
C GLY A 110 21.31 20.98 0.71
N LYS A 111 20.06 20.91 1.17
CA LYS A 111 19.73 20.75 2.59
C LYS A 111 19.90 19.29 3.02
N GLY A 112 21.00 18.95 3.67
CA GLY A 112 21.25 17.61 4.21
C GLY A 112 20.27 17.20 5.33
N PRO A 113 20.26 15.92 5.72
CA PRO A 113 19.29 15.35 6.69
C PRO A 113 19.44 15.93 8.11
N LYS A 114 20.60 16.50 8.45
CA LYS A 114 20.89 17.04 9.80
C LYS A 114 20.30 18.44 10.09
N LYS A 115 19.74 19.14 9.10
CA LYS A 115 19.12 20.45 9.34
C LYS A 115 17.72 20.30 9.93
N THR A 116 17.42 21.05 10.99
CA THR A 116 16.09 21.11 11.62
C THR A 116 15.04 21.52 10.60
N ARG A 117 13.96 20.77 10.49
CA ARG A 117 12.85 20.97 9.55
C ARG A 117 11.55 21.22 10.27
N LYS A 118 10.58 21.81 9.58
CA LYS A 118 9.21 21.97 10.10
C LYS A 118 8.58 20.58 10.36
N ALA A 119 7.71 20.49 11.36
CA ALA A 119 7.05 19.25 11.75
C ALA A 119 6.25 18.58 10.60
N ASN A 120 5.77 19.38 9.64
CA ASN A 120 4.99 18.90 8.48
C ASN A 120 5.84 18.67 7.22
N ASP A 121 7.17 18.81 7.28
CA ASP A 121 8.05 18.58 6.13
C ASP A 121 8.17 17.07 5.85
N LEU A 122 7.63 16.62 4.73
CA LEU A 122 7.71 15.23 4.26
C LEU A 122 9.07 14.89 3.62
N GLY A 123 9.86 15.92 3.23
CA GLY A 123 11.19 15.74 2.68
C GLY A 123 12.23 15.47 3.78
N ARG A 124 13.17 14.54 3.57
CA ARG A 124 14.25 14.21 4.52
C ARG A 124 15.64 14.55 4.00
N PHE A 125 15.93 14.17 2.77
CA PHE A 125 17.31 14.14 2.26
C PHE A 125 17.66 15.30 1.31
N GLY A 126 16.69 16.09 0.85
CA GLY A 126 16.90 17.16 -0.14
C GLY A 126 17.25 16.64 -1.54
N LEU A 127 17.11 15.35 -1.75
CA LEU A 127 17.42 14.66 -3.03
C LEU A 127 16.16 14.20 -3.77
N GLY A 128 15.03 14.01 -3.07
CA GLY A 128 13.82 13.36 -3.59
C GLY A 128 13.33 13.91 -4.93
N LEU A 129 13.22 15.25 -5.08
CA LEU A 129 12.83 15.87 -6.34
C LEU A 129 13.69 15.40 -7.51
N LYS A 130 15.01 15.41 -7.35
CA LYS A 130 15.97 15.10 -8.41
C LYS A 130 16.08 13.59 -8.66
N THR A 131 16.25 12.80 -7.61
CA THR A 131 16.39 11.34 -7.75
C THR A 131 15.11 10.69 -8.29
N ALA A 132 13.93 11.13 -7.81
CA ALA A 132 12.65 10.68 -8.34
C ALA A 132 12.49 11.04 -9.82
N SER A 133 12.76 12.29 -10.21
CA SER A 133 12.62 12.73 -11.59
C SER A 133 13.60 12.01 -12.53
N PHE A 134 14.86 11.93 -12.15
CA PHE A 134 15.88 11.26 -12.97
C PHE A 134 15.74 9.74 -12.98
N SER A 135 15.02 9.14 -12.07
CA SER A 135 14.69 7.72 -12.16
C SER A 135 13.75 7.39 -13.32
N MET A 136 13.02 8.38 -13.85
CA MET A 136 12.04 8.21 -14.93
C MET A 136 12.50 8.77 -16.27
N GLY A 137 13.26 9.89 -16.28
CA GLY A 137 13.71 10.54 -17.50
C GLY A 137 15.07 11.19 -17.36
N ARG A 138 15.59 11.76 -18.44
CA ARG A 138 16.93 12.36 -18.51
C ARG A 138 16.93 13.87 -18.39
N LYS A 139 15.75 14.50 -18.32
CA LYS A 139 15.61 15.95 -18.20
C LYS A 139 14.52 16.31 -17.21
N LEU A 140 14.87 17.19 -16.27
CA LEU A 140 14.01 17.73 -15.22
C LEU A 140 13.91 19.25 -15.40
N THR A 141 12.69 19.76 -15.62
CA THR A 141 12.39 21.18 -15.64
C THR A 141 11.41 21.50 -14.51
N VAL A 142 11.70 22.51 -13.72
CA VAL A 142 10.82 22.99 -12.64
C VAL A 142 10.48 24.44 -12.91
N ALA A 143 9.18 24.73 -13.04
CA ALA A 143 8.67 26.09 -13.11
C ALA A 143 7.81 26.35 -11.87
N THR A 144 8.00 27.51 -11.24
CA THR A 144 7.31 27.85 -10.00
C THR A 144 7.00 29.34 -9.93
N ARG A 145 5.93 29.70 -9.21
CA ARG A 145 5.54 31.06 -8.90
C ARG A 145 5.04 31.12 -7.47
N ASP A 146 5.67 31.98 -6.67
CA ASP A 146 5.23 32.30 -5.33
C ASP A 146 4.30 33.53 -5.31
N SER A 147 3.91 33.98 -4.14
CA SER A 147 3.06 35.18 -3.95
C SER A 147 3.71 36.47 -4.45
N GLY A 148 5.02 36.48 -4.71
CA GLY A 148 5.72 37.60 -5.34
C GLY A 148 5.43 37.73 -6.85
N GLY A 149 4.73 36.77 -7.46
CA GLY A 149 4.18 36.82 -8.80
C GLY A 149 5.17 36.58 -9.96
N LEU A 150 6.47 36.42 -9.70
CA LEU A 150 7.46 36.15 -10.74
C LEU A 150 7.55 34.65 -11.05
N LEU A 151 7.39 34.32 -12.34
CA LEU A 151 7.63 32.97 -12.82
C LEU A 151 9.14 32.70 -12.91
N LYS A 152 9.58 31.60 -12.32
CA LYS A 152 10.98 31.15 -12.29
C LYS A 152 11.07 29.74 -12.82
N ILE A 153 12.07 29.47 -13.67
CA ILE A 153 12.21 28.20 -14.38
C ILE A 153 13.65 27.78 -14.39
N LEU A 154 13.95 26.62 -13.83
CA LEU A 154 15.28 25.99 -13.88
C LEU A 154 15.18 24.57 -14.42
N CYS A 155 16.23 24.14 -15.10
CA CYS A 155 16.30 22.84 -15.75
C CYS A 155 17.65 22.15 -15.52
N TRP A 156 17.59 20.85 -15.27
CA TRP A 156 18.70 19.92 -15.37
C TRP A 156 18.48 19.01 -16.58
N ASP A 157 19.44 18.93 -17.47
CA ASP A 157 19.47 18.01 -18.62
C ASP A 157 20.78 17.21 -18.58
N LEU A 158 20.70 15.87 -18.50
CA LEU A 158 21.89 15.02 -18.40
C LEU A 158 22.81 15.17 -19.61
N GLY A 159 22.26 15.35 -20.83
CA GLY A 159 23.07 15.60 -22.01
C GLY A 159 23.83 16.95 -21.95
N HIS A 160 23.19 17.98 -21.38
CA HIS A 160 23.85 19.26 -21.16
C HIS A 160 24.94 19.17 -20.08
N MET A 161 24.69 18.39 -19.00
CA MET A 161 25.65 18.17 -17.92
C MET A 161 26.94 17.45 -18.37
N GLU A 162 26.86 16.64 -19.41
CA GLU A 162 28.04 15.96 -20.00
C GLU A 162 29.05 16.96 -20.58
N THR A 163 28.56 18.07 -21.11
CA THR A 163 29.40 19.08 -21.78
C THR A 163 29.65 20.31 -20.92
N ALA A 164 28.66 20.75 -20.15
CA ALA A 164 28.68 22.00 -19.37
C ALA A 164 28.98 21.80 -17.87
N GLY A 165 29.13 20.57 -17.40
CA GLY A 165 29.38 20.28 -16.01
C GLY A 165 28.17 20.59 -15.10
N TRP A 166 28.41 21.09 -13.89
CA TRP A 166 27.38 21.44 -12.91
C TRP A 166 26.68 22.79 -13.22
N LYS A 167 26.24 22.99 -14.48
CA LYS A 167 25.51 24.19 -14.89
C LYS A 167 24.06 23.87 -15.18
N MET A 168 23.15 24.53 -14.45
CA MET A 168 21.71 24.50 -14.73
C MET A 168 21.39 25.40 -15.92
N GLN A 169 20.34 25.02 -16.64
CA GLN A 169 19.74 25.87 -17.67
C GLN A 169 18.57 26.66 -17.05
N GLU A 170 18.34 27.88 -17.54
CA GLU A 170 17.22 28.72 -17.17
C GLU A 170 16.25 28.85 -18.36
N GLY A 171 14.94 28.82 -18.07
CA GLY A 171 13.88 28.94 -19.08
C GLY A 171 13.40 27.59 -19.64
N LEU A 172 12.61 27.70 -20.72
CA LEU A 172 11.98 26.55 -21.42
C LEU A 172 12.59 26.42 -22.83
N ASP A 173 12.91 25.21 -23.19
CA ASP A 173 13.28 24.89 -24.57
C ASP A 173 12.06 24.51 -25.44
N MET A 174 12.32 24.12 -26.71
CA MET A 174 11.28 23.79 -27.67
C MET A 174 10.41 22.60 -27.25
N ASP A 175 10.98 21.63 -26.50
CA ASP A 175 10.27 20.44 -26.06
C ASP A 175 9.37 20.72 -24.82
N THR A 176 9.84 21.53 -23.89
CA THR A 176 9.14 21.80 -22.62
C THR A 176 8.14 22.95 -22.69
N LYS A 177 8.33 23.89 -23.62
CA LYS A 177 7.43 25.05 -23.81
C LYS A 177 5.97 24.66 -24.10
N PRO A 178 5.66 23.74 -25.03
CA PRO A 178 4.27 23.32 -25.28
C PRO A 178 3.67 22.54 -24.11
N ILE A 179 4.48 21.82 -23.33
CA ILE A 179 4.02 21.11 -22.12
C ILE A 179 3.65 22.13 -21.05
N PHE A 180 4.53 23.08 -20.76
CA PHE A 180 4.28 24.16 -19.80
C PHE A 180 3.03 24.98 -20.15
N ALA A 181 2.80 25.28 -21.44
CA ALA A 181 1.62 26.03 -21.89
C ALA A 181 0.27 25.39 -21.52
N ARG A 182 0.26 24.09 -21.21
CA ARG A 182 -0.95 23.37 -20.73
C ARG A 182 -1.24 23.62 -19.26
N SER A 183 -0.25 24.08 -18.48
CA SER A 183 -0.35 24.24 -17.02
C SER A 183 -1.24 25.42 -16.60
N SER A 184 -1.73 25.36 -15.37
CA SER A 184 -2.46 26.47 -14.74
C SER A 184 -1.56 27.69 -14.52
N LEU A 185 -0.27 27.46 -14.20
CA LEU A 185 0.72 28.52 -14.06
C LEU A 185 0.94 29.34 -15.34
N ALA A 186 0.87 28.68 -16.50
CA ALA A 186 0.97 29.38 -17.78
C ALA A 186 -0.31 30.13 -18.14
N LYS A 187 -1.47 29.55 -17.86
CA LYS A 187 -2.80 30.11 -18.21
C LYS A 187 -3.23 31.24 -17.28
N ASN A 188 -2.83 31.21 -16.01
CA ASN A 188 -3.20 32.20 -15.01
C ASN A 188 -1.98 32.86 -14.39
N PRO A 189 -1.61 34.07 -14.80
CA PRO A 189 -0.46 34.80 -14.26
C PRO A 189 -0.52 35.13 -12.77
N LYS A 190 -1.71 35.02 -12.16
CA LYS A 190 -1.93 35.29 -10.71
C LYS A 190 -1.88 34.03 -9.85
N SER A 191 -1.85 32.84 -10.45
CA SER A 191 -1.78 31.59 -9.69
C SER A 191 -0.38 31.39 -9.09
N THR A 192 -0.34 30.85 -7.87
CA THR A 192 0.86 30.32 -7.23
C THR A 192 0.95 28.81 -7.46
N GLY A 193 2.12 28.22 -7.24
CA GLY A 193 2.32 26.78 -7.31
C GLY A 193 3.59 26.39 -8.03
N THR A 194 3.71 25.10 -8.27
CA THR A 194 4.88 24.52 -8.94
C THR A 194 4.45 23.49 -9.99
N ILE A 195 5.15 23.45 -11.10
CA ILE A 195 5.07 22.35 -12.06
C ILE A 195 6.45 21.73 -12.26
N VAL A 196 6.51 20.43 -12.06
CA VAL A 196 7.68 19.58 -12.33
C VAL A 196 7.45 18.84 -13.64
N ILE A 197 8.27 19.07 -14.64
CA ILE A 197 8.18 18.46 -15.97
C ILE A 197 9.37 17.53 -16.16
N ILE A 198 9.12 16.28 -16.52
CA ILE A 198 10.13 15.26 -16.79
C ILE A 198 9.98 14.84 -18.24
N THR A 199 11.03 15.01 -19.00
CA THR A 199 11.10 14.62 -20.42
C THR A 199 12.27 13.70 -20.70
N LYS A 200 12.41 13.24 -21.95
CA LYS A 200 13.39 12.22 -22.36
C LYS A 200 13.23 10.96 -21.50
N LEU A 201 12.00 10.45 -21.45
CA LEU A 201 11.64 9.26 -20.66
C LEU A 201 12.33 8.04 -21.27
N ASP A 202 13.30 7.46 -20.58
CA ASP A 202 14.09 6.31 -21.05
C ASP A 202 13.86 5.04 -20.22
N ARG A 203 13.23 5.15 -19.05
CA ARG A 203 12.97 4.01 -18.14
C ARG A 203 11.51 3.64 -17.98
N LEU A 204 10.59 4.47 -18.48
CA LEU A 204 9.15 4.19 -18.50
C LEU A 204 8.68 3.54 -19.80
N THR A 205 9.46 3.65 -20.89
CA THR A 205 9.13 3.06 -22.17
C THR A 205 9.39 1.55 -22.12
N VAL A 206 8.33 0.78 -22.02
CA VAL A 206 8.39 -0.63 -22.41
C VAL A 206 8.55 -0.63 -23.92
N ARG A 207 9.75 -0.91 -24.40
CA ARG A 207 10.01 -1.14 -25.84
C ARG A 207 9.25 -2.40 -26.24
N SER A 208 8.03 -2.23 -26.69
CA SER A 208 7.22 -3.28 -27.29
C SER A 208 7.02 -2.95 -28.74
N SER A 209 7.36 -3.88 -29.60
CA SER A 209 7.11 -3.79 -31.05
C SER A 209 5.62 -3.81 -31.44
N GLN A 210 4.71 -3.90 -30.46
CA GLN A 210 3.27 -3.92 -30.67
C GLN A 210 2.56 -2.83 -29.85
N LEU A 211 1.88 -1.92 -30.53
CA LEU A 211 1.09 -0.81 -29.96
C LEU A 211 0.11 -1.27 -28.88
N SER A 212 -0.59 -2.41 -29.08
CA SER A 212 -1.53 -2.98 -28.12
C SER A 212 -0.89 -3.35 -26.77
N ASN A 213 0.40 -3.68 -26.75
CA ASN A 213 1.14 -3.96 -25.52
C ASN A 213 1.54 -2.68 -24.79
N THR A 214 1.78 -1.59 -25.51
CA THR A 214 2.13 -0.29 -24.93
C THR A 214 0.96 0.31 -24.16
N GLU A 215 -0.26 0.29 -24.73
CA GLU A 215 -1.47 0.76 -24.06
C GLU A 215 -1.79 -0.03 -22.79
N LYS A 216 -1.72 -1.38 -22.87
CA LYS A 216 -1.92 -2.25 -21.70
C LYS A 216 -0.89 -1.99 -20.61
N ASN A 217 0.36 -1.78 -20.98
CA ASN A 217 1.44 -1.48 -20.03
C ASN A 217 1.23 -0.12 -19.37
N MET A 218 0.82 0.90 -20.15
CA MET A 218 0.49 2.22 -19.60
C MET A 218 -0.71 2.18 -18.66
N ALA A 219 -1.77 1.45 -19.01
CA ALA A 219 -2.91 1.24 -18.13
C ALA A 219 -2.50 0.56 -16.81
N ASN A 220 -1.62 -0.44 -16.87
CA ASN A 220 -1.07 -1.11 -15.68
C ASN A 220 -0.21 -0.17 -14.82
N ILE A 221 0.65 0.65 -15.44
CA ILE A 221 1.46 1.65 -14.73
C ILE A 221 0.55 2.68 -14.06
N THR A 222 -0.42 3.22 -14.78
CA THR A 222 -1.41 4.18 -14.27
C THR A 222 -2.20 3.60 -13.10
N LYS A 223 -2.67 2.35 -13.21
CA LYS A 223 -3.36 1.65 -12.11
C LYS A 223 -2.47 1.49 -10.89
N LYS A 224 -1.20 1.08 -11.07
CA LYS A 224 -0.24 0.93 -9.96
C LYS A 224 0.04 2.26 -9.27
N ILE A 225 0.20 3.36 -10.04
CA ILE A 225 0.41 4.71 -9.51
C ILE A 225 -0.82 5.16 -8.74
N SER A 226 -2.02 5.08 -9.33
CA SER A 226 -3.27 5.46 -8.68
C SER A 226 -3.49 4.73 -7.36
N SER A 227 -3.33 3.40 -7.36
CA SER A 227 -3.49 2.58 -6.16
C SER A 227 -2.45 2.92 -5.09
N HIS A 228 -1.20 3.16 -5.49
CA HIS A 228 -0.13 3.52 -4.56
C HIS A 228 -0.35 4.89 -3.93
N LEU A 229 -0.74 5.89 -4.71
CA LEU A 229 -1.03 7.24 -4.21
C LEU A 229 -2.27 7.26 -3.31
N GLY A 230 -3.34 6.57 -3.71
CA GLY A 230 -4.57 6.46 -2.91
C GLY A 230 -4.34 5.83 -1.54
N MET A 231 -3.39 4.89 -1.45
CA MET A 231 -2.98 4.26 -0.21
C MET A 231 -2.00 5.14 0.59
N THR A 232 -0.96 5.66 -0.07
CA THR A 232 0.11 6.43 0.60
C THR A 232 -0.40 7.73 1.18
N PHE A 233 -1.31 8.40 0.49
CA PHE A 233 -1.84 9.72 0.84
C PHE A 233 -3.30 9.71 1.31
N HIS A 234 -3.86 8.54 1.65
CA HIS A 234 -5.29 8.44 1.99
C HIS A 234 -5.73 9.46 3.04
N ARG A 235 -4.94 9.70 4.09
CA ARG A 235 -5.26 10.65 5.17
C ARG A 235 -5.29 12.10 4.67
N PHE A 236 -4.41 12.48 3.72
CA PHE A 236 -4.44 13.81 3.11
C PHE A 236 -5.63 13.99 2.18
N ILE A 237 -5.97 12.94 1.42
CA ILE A 237 -7.15 12.93 0.53
C ILE A 237 -8.43 13.06 1.36
N GLU A 238 -8.55 12.35 2.47
CA GLU A 238 -9.66 12.46 3.41
C GLU A 238 -9.76 13.84 4.06
N GLU A 239 -8.63 14.54 4.25
CA GLU A 239 -8.56 15.91 4.74
C GLU A 239 -8.81 16.97 3.63
N GLY A 240 -9.14 16.55 2.41
CA GLY A 240 -9.57 17.41 1.31
C GLY A 240 -8.47 17.76 0.30
N VAL A 241 -7.29 17.15 0.33
CA VAL A 241 -6.31 17.24 -0.76
C VAL A 241 -6.82 16.43 -1.96
N LYS A 242 -6.92 17.06 -3.13
CA LYS A 242 -7.34 16.42 -4.36
C LYS A 242 -6.13 16.06 -5.20
N ILE A 243 -5.97 14.79 -5.50
CA ILE A 243 -4.92 14.27 -6.38
C ILE A 243 -5.58 13.70 -7.62
N LYS A 244 -5.20 14.19 -8.80
CA LYS A 244 -5.70 13.72 -10.09
C LYS A 244 -4.59 13.05 -10.88
N LEU A 245 -4.91 11.95 -11.53
CA LEU A 245 -4.04 11.27 -12.50
C LEU A 245 -4.74 11.27 -13.86
N GLY A 246 -4.29 12.10 -14.78
CA GLY A 246 -5.02 12.44 -15.99
C GLY A 246 -6.35 13.13 -15.65
N SER A 247 -7.46 12.59 -16.15
CA SER A 247 -8.80 13.07 -15.87
C SER A 247 -9.42 12.48 -14.59
N SER A 248 -8.82 11.45 -14.01
CA SER A 248 -9.39 10.70 -12.90
C SER A 248 -8.89 11.21 -11.55
N GLU A 249 -9.80 11.43 -10.61
CA GLU A 249 -9.45 11.74 -9.22
C GLU A 249 -9.10 10.46 -8.46
N ILE A 250 -8.00 10.51 -7.70
CA ILE A 250 -7.51 9.38 -6.91
C ILE A 250 -8.35 9.28 -5.64
N ARG A 251 -8.93 8.11 -5.41
CA ARG A 251 -9.70 7.82 -4.19
C ARG A 251 -8.79 7.35 -3.08
N ALA A 252 -9.06 7.81 -1.86
CA ALA A 252 -8.39 7.30 -0.67
C ALA A 252 -8.72 5.82 -0.45
N TRP A 253 -7.72 5.06 -0.03
CA TRP A 253 -7.91 3.73 0.50
C TRP A 253 -7.50 3.69 1.97
N ASP A 254 -8.49 3.67 2.86
CA ASP A 254 -8.26 3.54 4.30
C ASP A 254 -8.00 2.07 4.67
N PRO A 255 -6.79 1.71 5.13
CA PRO A 255 -6.47 0.33 5.51
C PRO A 255 -7.22 -0.16 6.76
N PHE A 256 -7.84 0.73 7.52
CA PHE A 256 -8.57 0.42 8.74
C PHE A 256 -10.07 0.33 8.53
N TYR A 257 -10.56 0.76 7.37
CA TYR A 257 -11.98 0.70 6.97
C TYR A 257 -12.93 1.21 8.05
N LYS A 258 -12.62 2.37 8.63
CA LYS A 258 -13.41 2.99 9.72
C LYS A 258 -13.57 2.10 10.97
N ALA A 259 -12.76 1.03 11.09
CA ALA A 259 -12.77 0.19 12.29
C ALA A 259 -12.34 1.03 13.51
N THR A 260 -12.99 0.78 14.65
CA THR A 260 -12.56 1.37 15.91
C THR A 260 -11.30 0.64 16.42
N SER A 261 -10.29 1.39 16.87
CA SER A 261 -9.11 0.76 17.46
C SER A 261 -9.47 0.00 18.72
N LYS A 262 -8.98 -1.24 18.84
CA LYS A 262 -9.18 -2.06 20.05
C LYS A 262 -8.28 -1.61 21.19
N HIS A 263 -7.04 -1.25 20.88
CA HIS A 263 -6.03 -0.82 21.85
C HIS A 263 -5.28 0.38 21.32
N GLN A 264 -4.96 1.31 22.21
CA GLN A 264 -4.11 2.45 21.96
C GLN A 264 -2.98 2.45 22.99
N GLU A 265 -1.73 2.47 22.52
CA GLU A 265 -0.54 2.48 23.36
C GLU A 265 0.45 3.54 22.87
N SER A 266 1.40 3.91 23.73
CA SER A 266 2.52 4.77 23.37
C SER A 266 3.80 3.94 23.34
N LEU A 267 4.56 4.04 22.26
CA LEU A 267 5.92 3.51 22.15
C LEU A 267 6.91 4.60 22.51
N GLY A 268 7.42 4.55 23.74
CA GLY A 268 8.24 5.63 24.27
C GLY A 268 7.46 6.95 24.36
N THR A 269 8.17 8.08 24.26
CA THR A 269 7.57 9.42 24.36
C THR A 269 6.91 9.92 23.08
N ASP A 270 7.18 9.30 21.93
CA ASP A 270 6.99 9.97 20.65
C ASP A 270 6.18 9.22 19.60
N ALA A 271 6.01 7.90 19.68
CA ALA A 271 5.19 7.14 18.77
C ALA A 271 3.88 6.69 19.40
N LYS A 272 2.77 6.78 18.66
CA LYS A 272 1.47 6.26 19.05
C LYS A 272 1.14 5.03 18.22
N VAL A 273 0.68 3.99 18.91
CA VAL A 273 0.29 2.72 18.29
C VAL A 273 -1.19 2.47 18.51
N PHE A 274 -1.87 2.05 17.47
CA PHE A 274 -3.27 1.72 17.49
C PHE A 274 -3.48 0.35 16.83
N SER A 275 -4.08 -0.58 17.55
CA SER A 275 -4.39 -1.92 17.05
C SER A 275 -5.83 -2.01 16.58
N TYR A 276 -6.04 -2.58 15.40
CA TYR A 276 -7.34 -2.79 14.79
C TYR A 276 -7.48 -4.24 14.37
N VAL A 277 -8.70 -4.76 14.43
CA VAL A 277 -9.06 -6.02 13.81
C VAL A 277 -10.23 -5.76 12.88
N LEU A 278 -10.02 -6.06 11.60
CA LEU A 278 -11.05 -5.89 10.58
C LEU A 278 -12.15 -6.96 10.76
N PRO A 279 -13.39 -6.66 10.34
CA PRO A 279 -14.49 -7.61 10.45
C PRO A 279 -14.25 -8.85 9.59
N HIS A 280 -14.78 -9.98 10.04
CA HIS A 280 -14.77 -11.23 9.29
C HIS A 280 -15.61 -11.11 8.01
N HIS A 281 -15.27 -11.84 6.95
CA HIS A 281 -15.98 -11.79 5.67
C HIS A 281 -17.48 -12.09 5.78
N SER A 282 -17.91 -12.89 6.78
CA SER A 282 -19.33 -13.17 7.03
C SER A 282 -20.15 -11.98 7.55
N MET A 283 -19.47 -10.91 8.02
CA MET A 283 -20.10 -9.72 8.59
C MET A 283 -20.17 -8.54 7.61
N ILE A 284 -19.64 -8.70 6.42
CA ILE A 284 -19.51 -7.64 5.41
C ILE A 284 -19.94 -8.15 4.03
N THR A 285 -20.23 -7.26 3.12
CA THR A 285 -20.54 -7.59 1.73
C THR A 285 -19.27 -7.99 0.96
N ASN A 286 -19.43 -8.71 -0.15
CA ASN A 286 -18.29 -9.07 -1.02
C ASN A 286 -17.55 -7.81 -1.53
N THR A 287 -18.27 -6.75 -1.84
CA THR A 287 -17.69 -5.47 -2.28
C THR A 287 -16.81 -4.84 -1.20
N GLU A 288 -17.28 -4.84 0.05
CA GLU A 288 -16.50 -4.34 1.19
C GLU A 288 -15.28 -5.24 1.46
N HIS A 289 -15.44 -6.55 1.36
CA HIS A 289 -14.34 -7.50 1.49
C HIS A 289 -13.23 -7.23 0.47
N ASP A 290 -13.58 -7.00 -0.79
CA ASP A 290 -12.60 -6.68 -1.85
C ASP A 290 -11.94 -5.31 -1.61
N GLN A 291 -12.70 -4.31 -1.14
CA GLN A 291 -12.15 -3.00 -0.78
C GLN A 291 -11.16 -3.09 0.39
N MET A 292 -11.50 -3.85 1.43
CA MET A 292 -10.62 -4.06 2.60
C MET A 292 -9.35 -4.83 2.28
N ALA A 293 -9.39 -5.72 1.27
CA ALA A 293 -8.21 -6.43 0.79
C ALA A 293 -7.09 -5.48 0.33
N GLY A 294 -7.48 -4.33 -0.22
CA GLY A 294 -6.57 -3.30 -0.69
C GLY A 294 -5.78 -3.67 -1.93
N PRO A 295 -4.92 -2.76 -2.41
CA PRO A 295 -4.25 -2.90 -3.70
C PRO A 295 -3.36 -4.12 -3.87
N LYS A 296 -2.81 -4.66 -2.77
CA LYS A 296 -1.89 -5.81 -2.77
C LYS A 296 -2.50 -7.07 -2.15
N GLY A 297 -3.78 -7.03 -1.79
CA GLY A 297 -4.49 -8.13 -1.15
C GLY A 297 -4.29 -8.24 0.36
N TRP A 298 -5.12 -9.06 0.98
CA TRP A 298 -5.24 -9.23 2.43
C TRP A 298 -3.90 -9.49 3.13
N ASN A 299 -3.12 -10.44 2.61
CA ASN A 299 -1.88 -10.88 3.25
C ASN A 299 -0.79 -9.83 3.21
N ALA A 300 -0.76 -8.98 2.19
CA ALA A 300 0.24 -7.92 2.07
C ALA A 300 0.02 -6.74 3.03
N HIS A 301 -1.21 -6.57 3.51
CA HIS A 301 -1.58 -5.44 4.36
C HIS A 301 -1.77 -5.82 5.84
N GLN A 302 -1.55 -7.09 6.23
CA GLN A 302 -1.60 -7.49 7.63
C GLN A 302 -0.43 -6.92 8.44
N GLY A 303 -0.62 -6.70 9.74
CA GLY A 303 0.43 -6.27 10.65
C GLY A 303 0.63 -4.76 10.72
N PHE A 304 1.88 -4.31 10.74
CA PHE A 304 2.24 -2.93 10.99
C PHE A 304 2.10 -2.04 9.76
N LEU A 305 1.40 -0.93 9.94
CA LEU A 305 1.29 0.17 8.99
C LEU A 305 1.94 1.40 9.63
N VAL A 306 3.08 1.82 9.10
CA VAL A 306 3.88 2.89 9.70
C VAL A 306 3.66 4.19 8.94
N TYR A 307 3.29 5.22 9.67
CA TYR A 307 3.05 6.57 9.17
C TYR A 307 4.10 7.54 9.69
N ARG A 308 4.50 8.48 8.86
CA ARG A 308 5.31 9.63 9.20
C ARG A 308 4.59 10.89 8.75
N ALA A 309 4.28 11.79 9.65
CA ALA A 309 3.51 13.02 9.35
C ALA A 309 2.29 12.73 8.45
N LYS A 310 1.48 11.72 8.79
CA LYS A 310 0.28 11.23 8.07
C LYS A 310 0.56 10.47 6.76
N ARG A 311 1.77 10.51 6.19
CA ARG A 311 2.16 9.73 5.01
C ARG A 311 2.39 8.26 5.40
N LEU A 312 1.77 7.34 4.69
CA LEU A 312 2.02 5.91 4.88
C LEU A 312 3.38 5.53 4.26
N ILE A 313 4.30 5.06 5.10
CA ILE A 313 5.64 4.62 4.73
C ILE A 313 5.67 3.11 4.50
N MET A 314 5.19 2.33 5.47
CA MET A 314 5.12 0.88 5.40
C MET A 314 3.66 0.43 5.35
N GLN A 315 3.33 -0.40 4.37
CA GLN A 315 1.95 -0.72 3.96
C GLN A 315 1.42 -2.02 4.57
N GLY A 316 2.08 -2.57 5.54
CA GLY A 316 1.81 -3.87 6.14
C GLY A 316 3.09 -4.67 6.34
N GLY A 317 2.97 -5.86 6.89
CA GLY A 317 4.07 -6.73 7.28
C GLY A 317 4.35 -6.66 8.77
N TRP A 318 5.26 -7.52 9.23
CA TRP A 318 5.48 -7.74 10.66
C TRP A 318 6.85 -7.26 11.13
N LEU A 319 7.52 -6.36 10.40
CA LEU A 319 8.85 -5.80 10.74
C LEU A 319 9.94 -6.88 10.98
N GLY A 320 9.78 -8.06 10.37
CA GLY A 320 10.68 -9.20 10.60
C GLY A 320 10.45 -9.96 11.92
N LEU A 321 9.45 -9.56 12.72
CA LEU A 321 9.15 -10.19 14.02
C LEU A 321 8.32 -11.47 13.88
N PHE A 322 7.50 -11.56 12.84
CA PHE A 322 6.61 -12.71 12.59
C PHE A 322 6.47 -12.99 11.10
N ASP A 323 6.17 -14.25 10.79
CA ASP A 323 5.76 -14.63 9.45
C ASP A 323 4.30 -14.22 9.16
N THR A 324 4.02 -14.00 7.89
CA THR A 324 2.65 -13.74 7.42
C THR A 324 1.80 -15.01 7.53
N SER A 325 0.55 -14.85 7.99
CA SER A 325 -0.39 -15.95 8.14
C SER A 325 -1.78 -15.52 7.69
N GLU A 326 -2.52 -16.41 7.04
CA GLU A 326 -3.87 -16.12 6.59
C GLU A 326 -4.82 -15.80 7.76
N SER A 327 -4.68 -16.49 8.89
CA SER A 327 -5.48 -16.24 10.09
C SER A 327 -5.20 -14.88 10.75
N CYS A 328 -4.06 -14.24 10.42
CA CYS A 328 -3.68 -12.94 10.92
C CYS A 328 -4.01 -11.79 9.94
N ARG A 329 -4.63 -12.08 8.80
CA ARG A 329 -4.90 -11.09 7.73
C ARG A 329 -5.84 -9.95 8.14
N LEU A 330 -6.60 -10.11 9.22
CA LEU A 330 -7.51 -9.07 9.74
C LEU A 330 -6.81 -8.08 10.67
N ALA A 331 -5.60 -8.39 11.16
CA ALA A 331 -4.84 -7.50 12.02
C ALA A 331 -4.27 -6.31 11.25
N ARG A 332 -4.48 -5.11 11.78
CA ARG A 332 -3.89 -3.85 11.32
C ARG A 332 -3.35 -3.09 12.52
N ILE A 333 -2.08 -2.73 12.49
CA ILE A 333 -1.44 -1.99 13.59
C ILE A 333 -0.89 -0.70 13.02
N ARG A 334 -1.48 0.42 13.39
CA ARG A 334 -1.02 1.74 12.98
C ARG A 334 0.04 2.25 13.93
N ILE A 335 1.16 2.70 13.39
CA ILE A 335 2.22 3.41 14.11
C ILE A 335 2.34 4.79 13.50
N ASP A 336 2.10 5.84 14.30
CA ASP A 336 2.30 7.24 13.89
C ASP A 336 3.64 7.74 14.44
N LEU A 337 4.64 7.95 13.56
CA LEU A 337 5.96 8.47 13.89
C LEU A 337 5.99 9.99 13.73
N LYS A 338 6.70 10.67 14.65
CA LYS A 338 7.07 12.08 14.52
C LYS A 338 8.39 12.22 13.75
N ASN A 339 8.63 13.40 13.20
CA ASN A 339 9.83 13.67 12.40
C ASN A 339 11.16 13.54 13.16
N ASN A 340 11.16 13.68 14.49
CA ASN A 340 12.34 13.50 15.34
C ASN A 340 12.76 12.03 15.52
N GLN A 341 11.96 11.06 15.05
CA GLN A 341 12.23 9.62 15.18
C GLN A 341 12.87 9.01 13.93
N ASP A 342 13.07 9.82 12.89
CA ASP A 342 13.58 9.36 11.60
C ASP A 342 14.92 8.60 11.69
N GLU A 343 15.83 9.02 12.58
CA GLU A 343 17.13 8.35 12.78
C GLU A 343 16.96 7.01 13.52
N GLY A 344 16.10 6.98 14.54
CA GLY A 344 15.88 5.76 15.32
C GLY A 344 15.19 4.64 14.54
N TRP A 345 14.35 5.00 13.59
CA TRP A 345 13.57 4.04 12.77
C TRP A 345 14.21 3.73 11.41
N ASP A 346 15.44 4.14 11.17
CA ASP A 346 16.23 3.88 9.97
C ASP A 346 15.41 3.93 8.66
N LEU A 347 14.77 5.09 8.44
CA LEU A 347 13.97 5.31 7.24
C LEU A 347 14.87 5.43 6.01
N ASP A 348 14.64 4.62 4.98
CA ASP A 348 15.36 4.70 3.71
C ASP A 348 15.03 5.95 2.89
N VAL A 349 15.87 6.25 1.88
CA VAL A 349 15.72 7.43 1.01
C VAL A 349 14.42 7.39 0.23
N ILE A 350 14.01 6.20 -0.20
CA ILE A 350 12.80 5.97 -1.01
C ILE A 350 11.54 5.92 -0.12
N LYS A 351 11.71 5.98 1.22
CA LYS A 351 10.60 5.86 2.19
C LYS A 351 9.77 4.58 1.97
N SER A 352 10.45 3.45 1.72
CA SER A 352 9.84 2.16 1.43
C SER A 352 10.12 1.09 2.47
N LYS A 353 11.15 1.29 3.29
CA LYS A 353 11.55 0.38 4.37
C LYS A 353 11.71 1.13 5.68
N VAL A 354 11.43 0.43 6.75
CA VAL A 354 11.48 0.92 8.13
C VAL A 354 12.06 -0.17 8.99
N SER A 355 13.06 0.16 9.80
CA SER A 355 13.61 -0.75 10.81
C SER A 355 13.42 -0.12 12.19
N PRO A 356 12.69 -0.78 13.09
CA PRO A 356 12.46 -0.25 14.43
C PRO A 356 13.75 -0.28 15.24
N PRO A 357 13.94 0.67 16.17
CA PRO A 357 15.07 0.66 17.08
C PRO A 357 15.01 -0.56 18.02
N SER A 358 16.17 -1.13 18.35
CA SER A 358 16.27 -2.38 19.11
C SER A 358 15.53 -2.35 20.46
N TRP A 359 15.50 -1.19 21.12
CA TRP A 359 14.83 -1.02 22.40
C TRP A 359 13.29 -1.03 22.32
N GLN A 360 12.69 -0.89 21.12
CA GLN A 360 11.24 -0.99 20.90
C GLN A 360 10.80 -2.38 20.42
N ILE A 361 11.71 -3.27 20.08
CA ILE A 361 11.39 -4.58 19.52
C ILE A 361 10.51 -5.40 20.46
N ALA A 362 10.81 -5.42 21.76
CA ALA A 362 10.03 -6.18 22.74
C ALA A 362 8.58 -5.69 22.83
N ASP A 363 8.36 -4.38 22.84
CA ASP A 363 7.00 -3.81 22.84
C ASP A 363 6.25 -4.10 21.55
N LEU A 364 6.92 -3.97 20.39
CA LEU A 364 6.32 -4.28 19.09
C LEU A 364 5.97 -5.76 18.97
N GLN A 365 6.81 -6.65 19.52
CA GLN A 365 6.54 -8.08 19.58
C GLN A 365 5.29 -8.36 20.42
N ARG A 366 5.20 -7.83 21.63
CA ARG A 366 4.04 -7.96 22.52
C ARG A 366 2.74 -7.46 21.87
N ILE A 367 2.78 -6.27 21.23
CA ILE A 367 1.63 -5.68 20.52
C ILE A 367 1.26 -6.55 19.31
N GLY A 368 2.25 -7.01 18.57
CA GLY A 368 2.06 -7.88 17.41
C GLY A 368 1.40 -9.20 17.79
N GLU A 369 1.88 -9.87 18.86
CA GLU A 369 1.30 -11.12 19.37
C GLU A 369 -0.17 -10.94 19.78
N ALA A 370 -0.48 -9.87 20.53
CA ALA A 370 -1.85 -9.55 20.93
C ALA A 370 -2.75 -9.34 19.71
N SER A 371 -2.31 -8.54 18.74
CA SER A 371 -3.08 -8.27 17.52
C SER A 371 -3.26 -9.51 16.63
N ARG A 372 -2.25 -10.39 16.56
CA ARG A 372 -2.35 -11.67 15.85
C ARG A 372 -3.38 -12.57 16.50
N ARG A 373 -3.36 -12.69 17.83
CA ARG A 373 -4.36 -13.47 18.60
C ARG A 373 -5.77 -12.96 18.35
N ASP A 374 -5.97 -11.65 18.43
CA ASP A 374 -7.28 -11.03 18.19
C ASP A 374 -7.77 -11.28 16.76
N SER A 375 -6.86 -11.18 15.77
CA SER A 375 -7.17 -11.50 14.37
C SER A 375 -7.55 -12.97 14.20
N GLN A 376 -6.81 -13.90 14.82
CA GLN A 376 -7.10 -15.32 14.74
C GLN A 376 -8.47 -15.64 15.35
N ILE A 377 -8.81 -15.02 16.47
CA ILE A 377 -10.15 -15.14 17.07
C ILE A 377 -11.23 -14.65 16.09
N ALA A 378 -11.04 -13.45 15.52
CA ALA A 378 -11.97 -12.87 14.57
C ALA A 378 -12.07 -13.68 13.26
N PHE A 379 -10.95 -14.18 12.75
CA PHE A 379 -10.87 -15.00 11.55
C PHE A 379 -11.57 -16.36 11.71
N ASN A 380 -11.40 -16.99 12.87
CA ASN A 380 -12.04 -18.26 13.20
C ASN A 380 -13.48 -18.09 13.70
N PHE A 381 -13.93 -16.84 13.90
CA PHE A 381 -15.28 -16.55 14.32
C PHE A 381 -16.25 -16.89 13.20
N ARG A 382 -16.86 -18.05 13.27
CA ARG A 382 -18.01 -18.43 12.46
C ARG A 382 -19.24 -17.75 13.05
N GLY A 383 -19.35 -16.45 12.78
CA GLY A 383 -20.42 -15.63 13.34
C GLY A 383 -21.78 -16.04 12.82
N SER A 384 -22.76 -16.00 13.73
CA SER A 384 -24.14 -15.93 13.33
C SER A 384 -24.36 -14.70 12.45
N ARG A 385 -24.73 -14.90 11.19
CA ARG A 385 -25.23 -13.83 10.33
C ARG A 385 -26.47 -13.25 10.99
N GLN A 386 -26.42 -12.02 11.48
CA GLN A 386 -27.61 -11.20 11.52
C GLN A 386 -27.94 -10.86 10.07
N ALA A 387 -28.99 -11.45 9.56
CA ALA A 387 -29.54 -11.08 8.27
C ALA A 387 -29.88 -9.59 8.31
N PRO A 388 -29.65 -8.83 7.21
CA PRO A 388 -30.11 -7.44 7.13
C PRO A 388 -31.63 -7.45 7.38
N SER A 389 -32.05 -6.69 8.36
CA SER A 389 -33.46 -6.50 8.74
C SER A 389 -34.22 -5.83 7.61
N SER A 390 -34.85 -6.63 6.76
CA SER A 390 -36.02 -6.21 5.98
C SER A 390 -37.08 -7.29 6.17
N HIS A 391 -38.09 -6.92 6.92
CA HIS A 391 -39.32 -7.61 7.28
C HIS A 391 -39.25 -8.50 8.54
N SER A 392 -40.02 -8.03 9.51
CA SER A 392 -40.49 -8.67 10.72
C SER A 392 -40.76 -10.18 10.56
N GLN A 393 -39.82 -11.03 11.02
CA GLN A 393 -40.06 -12.42 11.41
C GLN A 393 -39.34 -12.71 12.72
N PRO A 394 -39.88 -13.63 13.56
CA PRO A 394 -39.45 -13.80 14.93
C PRO A 394 -37.99 -14.27 15.04
N ASP A 395 -37.32 -13.80 16.10
CA ASP A 395 -35.96 -14.16 16.51
C ASP A 395 -35.66 -15.65 16.40
N ILE A 396 -35.03 -16.05 15.29
CA ILE A 396 -34.46 -17.39 15.16
C ILE A 396 -32.96 -17.24 15.30
N THR A 397 -32.48 -17.49 16.52
CA THR A 397 -31.05 -17.52 16.83
C THR A 397 -30.40 -18.65 16.03
N GLN A 398 -29.40 -18.32 15.24
CA GLN A 398 -28.61 -19.29 14.48
C GLN A 398 -27.91 -20.25 15.46
N VAL A 399 -28.14 -21.56 15.30
CA VAL A 399 -27.58 -22.58 16.19
C VAL A 399 -26.28 -23.10 15.59
N THR A 400 -25.15 -22.74 16.21
CA THR A 400 -23.82 -23.21 15.78
C THR A 400 -23.58 -24.65 16.23
N PHE A 401 -22.85 -25.43 15.40
CA PHE A 401 -22.52 -26.83 15.70
C PHE A 401 -21.44 -26.95 16.76
N TRP A 402 -20.48 -26.03 16.77
CA TRP A 402 -19.36 -26.00 17.71
C TRP A 402 -19.40 -24.77 18.63
N HIS A 403 -19.08 -24.98 19.90
CA HIS A 403 -18.78 -23.92 20.86
C HIS A 403 -17.29 -23.87 21.16
N GLN A 404 -16.68 -22.71 21.02
CA GLN A 404 -15.33 -22.47 21.51
C GLN A 404 -15.37 -22.19 23.02
N LEU A 405 -14.58 -22.93 23.79
CA LEU A 405 -14.45 -22.69 25.23
C LEU A 405 -13.28 -21.73 25.49
N PRO A 406 -13.47 -20.74 26.39
CA PRO A 406 -12.36 -19.91 26.83
C PRO A 406 -11.36 -20.78 27.61
N SER A 407 -10.09 -20.78 27.18
CA SER A 407 -8.97 -21.46 27.86
C SER A 407 -7.72 -20.60 27.71
N VAL A 408 -6.87 -20.57 28.74
CA VAL A 408 -5.67 -19.73 28.78
C VAL A 408 -4.56 -20.32 27.91
N ASP A 409 -4.49 -21.65 27.79
CA ASP A 409 -3.34 -22.34 27.18
C ASP A 409 -3.64 -23.11 25.89
N ALA A 410 -4.90 -23.28 25.49
CA ALA A 410 -5.27 -24.02 24.30
C ALA A 410 -6.67 -23.66 23.81
N VAL A 411 -6.88 -23.68 22.49
CA VAL A 411 -8.22 -23.54 21.91
C VAL A 411 -8.95 -24.86 22.07
N LYS A 412 -10.04 -24.87 22.84
CA LYS A 412 -10.89 -26.04 23.04
C LYS A 412 -12.24 -25.83 22.40
N PHE A 413 -12.69 -26.82 21.62
CA PHE A 413 -14.02 -26.82 21.02
C PHE A 413 -14.89 -27.92 21.63
N ARG A 414 -16.16 -27.61 21.82
CA ARG A 414 -17.18 -28.58 22.19
C ARG A 414 -18.32 -28.55 21.20
N ILE A 415 -18.89 -29.73 20.95
CA ILE A 415 -20.09 -29.85 20.13
C ILE A 415 -21.28 -29.28 20.91
N ASN A 416 -22.10 -28.47 20.28
CA ASN A 416 -23.30 -27.90 20.85
C ASN A 416 -24.35 -29.00 21.07
N ARG A 417 -24.57 -29.40 22.32
CA ARG A 417 -25.56 -30.44 22.68
C ARG A 417 -27.01 -30.03 22.38
N ALA A 418 -27.27 -28.73 22.28
CA ALA A 418 -28.57 -28.20 21.89
C ALA A 418 -28.80 -28.12 20.38
N HIS A 419 -27.76 -28.45 19.59
CA HIS A 419 -27.88 -28.42 18.14
C HIS A 419 -28.88 -29.46 17.63
N PRO A 420 -29.80 -29.12 16.68
CA PRO A 420 -30.87 -30.01 16.23
C PRO A 420 -30.38 -31.39 15.74
N VAL A 421 -29.27 -31.43 14.99
CA VAL A 421 -28.67 -32.69 14.51
C VAL A 421 -28.18 -33.55 15.66
N ILE A 422 -27.57 -32.94 16.69
CA ILE A 422 -27.10 -33.65 17.89
C ILE A 422 -28.26 -34.20 18.72
N GLN A 423 -29.33 -33.43 18.84
CA GLN A 423 -30.56 -33.90 19.50
C GLN A 423 -31.20 -35.08 18.74
N SER A 424 -31.27 -34.99 17.39
CA SER A 424 -31.74 -36.08 16.54
C SER A 424 -30.87 -37.33 16.72
N LEU A 425 -29.54 -37.18 16.72
CA LEU A 425 -28.60 -38.27 16.93
C LEU A 425 -28.82 -38.96 18.30
N LYS A 426 -28.94 -38.18 19.40
CA LYS A 426 -29.20 -38.71 20.74
C LYS A 426 -30.51 -39.49 20.84
N GLN A 427 -31.54 -39.07 20.13
CA GLN A 427 -32.82 -39.79 20.10
C GLN A 427 -32.78 -41.06 19.23
N SER A 428 -31.89 -41.11 18.27
CA SER A 428 -31.74 -42.28 17.38
C SER A 428 -30.94 -43.42 18.04
N ILE A 429 -30.15 -43.12 19.05
CA ILE A 429 -29.33 -44.08 19.80
C ILE A 429 -30.10 -44.50 21.05
N LYS A 430 -30.36 -45.80 21.23
CA LYS A 430 -31.14 -46.34 22.36
C LYS A 430 -30.49 -46.09 23.71
N ASP A 431 -29.18 -45.99 23.76
CA ASP A 431 -28.40 -45.75 24.99
C ASP A 431 -27.81 -44.32 24.98
N PRO A 432 -28.29 -43.43 25.87
CA PRO A 432 -27.80 -42.04 25.95
C PRO A 432 -26.32 -41.93 26.36
N GLU A 433 -25.79 -42.91 27.11
CA GLU A 433 -24.39 -42.88 27.55
C GLU A 433 -23.45 -43.18 26.38
N ILE A 434 -23.85 -44.10 25.51
CA ILE A 434 -23.11 -44.39 24.28
C ILE A 434 -23.08 -43.16 23.34
N ALA A 435 -24.23 -42.47 23.17
CA ALA A 435 -24.31 -41.26 22.38
C ALA A 435 -23.37 -40.15 22.91
N GLU A 436 -23.39 -39.91 24.23
CA GLU A 436 -22.53 -38.90 24.85
C GLU A 436 -21.05 -39.30 24.80
N GLY A 437 -20.75 -40.59 25.01
CA GLY A 437 -19.40 -41.15 24.87
C GLY A 437 -18.83 -40.94 23.48
N PHE A 438 -19.63 -41.19 22.43
CA PHE A 438 -19.25 -40.97 21.04
C PHE A 438 -18.96 -39.48 20.77
N ILE A 439 -19.81 -38.59 21.22
CA ILE A 439 -19.61 -37.15 21.04
C ILE A 439 -18.34 -36.68 21.75
N LYS A 440 -18.07 -37.12 22.99
CA LYS A 440 -16.84 -36.79 23.74
C LYS A 440 -15.60 -37.35 23.05
N MET A 441 -15.67 -38.56 22.52
CA MET A 441 -14.57 -39.15 21.73
C MET A 441 -14.28 -38.33 20.50
N PHE A 442 -15.30 -37.92 19.74
CA PHE A 442 -15.18 -37.10 18.55
C PHE A 442 -14.54 -35.72 18.87
N GLU A 443 -14.94 -35.08 19.97
CA GLU A 443 -14.32 -33.85 20.45
C GLU A 443 -12.83 -33.99 20.76
N ARG A 444 -12.40 -35.16 21.25
CA ARG A 444 -10.98 -35.43 21.57
C ARG A 444 -10.14 -35.85 20.36
N MET A 445 -10.75 -36.49 19.39
CA MET A 445 -10.06 -37.02 18.21
C MET A 445 -9.91 -35.99 17.09
N LEU A 446 -10.54 -34.81 17.21
CA LEU A 446 -10.33 -33.74 16.24
C LEU A 446 -8.85 -33.32 16.23
N PRO A 447 -8.14 -33.46 15.09
CA PRO A 447 -6.74 -33.11 14.98
C PRO A 447 -6.56 -31.60 14.85
N LEU A 448 -6.94 -30.85 15.89
CA LEU A 448 -6.93 -29.38 15.90
C LEU A 448 -5.54 -28.83 15.59
N ASP A 449 -4.47 -29.46 16.13
CA ASP A 449 -3.11 -29.04 15.88
C ASP A 449 -2.72 -29.19 14.40
N ALA A 450 -3.14 -30.30 13.75
CA ALA A 450 -2.90 -30.51 12.32
C ALA A 450 -3.73 -29.58 11.44
N ILE A 451 -4.98 -29.27 11.85
CA ILE A 451 -5.88 -28.34 11.15
C ILE A 451 -5.35 -26.91 11.27
N LEU A 452 -4.79 -26.53 12.42
CA LEU A 452 -4.26 -25.18 12.66
C LEU A 452 -2.88 -24.96 12.06
N GLN A 453 -2.08 -26.02 11.84
CA GLN A 453 -0.74 -25.94 11.27
C GLN A 453 -0.70 -25.95 9.73
N ASP A 454 -1.72 -26.46 9.05
CA ASP A 454 -1.77 -26.52 7.58
C ASP A 454 -2.98 -25.74 7.01
N PRO A 455 -2.82 -24.42 6.77
CA PRO A 455 -3.90 -23.58 6.22
C PRO A 455 -4.41 -24.05 4.85
N LYS A 456 -3.61 -24.78 4.08
CA LYS A 456 -3.99 -25.27 2.73
C LYS A 456 -4.95 -26.44 2.77
N ARG A 457 -4.99 -27.20 3.86
CA ARG A 457 -5.92 -28.32 4.03
C ARG A 457 -7.29 -27.91 4.56
N THR A 458 -7.43 -26.71 5.12
CA THR A 458 -8.70 -26.22 5.67
C THR A 458 -9.66 -25.68 4.63
N THR A 459 -9.28 -25.57 3.36
CA THR A 459 -10.16 -25.09 2.29
C THR A 459 -11.22 -26.11 1.83
N ASN A 460 -11.11 -27.35 2.23
CA ASN A 460 -12.09 -28.41 1.84
C ASN A 460 -13.29 -28.53 2.80
N GLY A 461 -13.43 -27.63 3.78
CA GLY A 461 -14.34 -27.89 4.90
C GLY A 461 -15.62 -27.07 5.02
N SER A 462 -15.85 -25.95 4.28
CA SER A 462 -17.10 -25.21 4.53
C SER A 462 -17.61 -24.27 3.44
N SER A 463 -16.97 -24.19 2.27
CA SER A 463 -17.51 -23.43 1.14
C SER A 463 -17.35 -24.10 -0.23
N ALA A 464 -16.90 -25.36 -0.28
CA ALA A 464 -17.05 -26.16 -1.48
C ALA A 464 -18.55 -26.38 -1.71
N LEU A 465 -19.03 -25.99 -2.87
CA LEU A 465 -20.35 -26.41 -3.36
C LEU A 465 -20.35 -27.94 -3.26
N LEU A 466 -21.25 -28.47 -2.42
CA LEU A 466 -21.44 -29.90 -2.27
C LEU A 466 -21.77 -30.49 -3.66
N ASP A 467 -21.23 -31.64 -3.94
CA ASP A 467 -21.66 -32.38 -5.15
C ASP A 467 -23.10 -32.88 -4.99
N SER A 468 -23.68 -33.39 -6.06
CA SER A 468 -25.09 -33.81 -6.08
C SER A 468 -25.38 -34.94 -5.11
N GLU A 469 -24.40 -35.80 -4.82
CA GLU A 469 -24.52 -36.92 -3.89
C GLU A 469 -24.46 -36.43 -2.43
N GLU A 470 -23.53 -35.54 -2.12
CA GLU A 470 -23.40 -34.90 -0.81
C GLU A 470 -24.63 -34.05 -0.45
N VAL A 471 -25.20 -33.32 -1.42
CA VAL A 471 -26.46 -32.57 -1.22
C VAL A 471 -27.59 -33.53 -0.87
N GLY A 472 -27.67 -34.71 -1.52
CA GLY A 472 -28.67 -35.74 -1.21
C GLY A 472 -28.57 -36.25 0.24
N ILE A 473 -27.35 -36.55 0.69
CA ILE A 473 -27.08 -37.02 2.08
C ILE A 473 -27.48 -35.97 3.10
N ILE A 474 -27.07 -34.70 2.88
CA ILE A 474 -27.37 -33.62 3.79
C ILE A 474 -28.87 -33.28 3.81
N ALA A 475 -29.53 -33.34 2.67
CA ALA A 475 -30.98 -33.12 2.60
C ALA A 475 -31.79 -34.20 3.30
N GLU A 476 -31.35 -35.46 3.20
CA GLU A 476 -32.00 -36.57 3.94
C GLU A 476 -31.78 -36.42 5.45
N LEU A 477 -30.59 -36.00 5.89
CA LEU A 477 -30.32 -35.68 7.29
C LEU A 477 -31.22 -34.54 7.76
N ALA A 478 -31.38 -33.47 6.96
CA ALA A 478 -32.30 -32.37 7.28
C ALA A 478 -33.74 -32.87 7.44
N LYS A 479 -34.22 -33.71 6.54
CA LYS A 479 -35.58 -34.32 6.58
C LYS A 479 -35.80 -35.13 7.84
N ARG A 480 -34.83 -35.94 8.26
CA ARG A 480 -34.89 -36.72 9.52
C ARG A 480 -34.89 -35.81 10.75
N THR A 481 -34.04 -34.78 10.77
CA THR A 481 -33.95 -33.81 11.87
C THR A 481 -35.26 -33.02 12.02
N ILE A 482 -35.91 -32.62 10.91
CA ILE A 482 -37.24 -31.98 10.92
C ILE A 482 -38.28 -32.89 11.56
N LYS A 483 -38.32 -34.16 11.17
CA LYS A 483 -39.26 -35.14 11.76
C LYS A 483 -39.09 -35.30 13.27
N VAL A 484 -37.84 -35.32 13.74
CA VAL A 484 -37.56 -35.39 15.17
C VAL A 484 -38.06 -34.15 15.92
N LEU A 485 -37.84 -32.94 15.37
CA LEU A 485 -38.34 -31.71 15.97
C LEU A 485 -39.88 -31.63 15.96
N MET A 486 -40.53 -32.13 14.92
CA MET A 486 -41.99 -32.26 14.87
C MET A 486 -42.52 -33.20 15.95
N ALA A 487 -41.86 -34.35 16.18
CA ALA A 487 -42.20 -35.28 17.23
C ALA A 487 -42.08 -34.70 18.65
N GLN A 488 -41.29 -33.61 18.80
CA GLN A 488 -41.18 -32.83 20.04
C GLN A 488 -42.25 -31.73 20.19
N GLY A 489 -43.25 -31.69 19.29
CA GLY A 489 -44.39 -30.77 19.37
C GLY A 489 -44.22 -29.44 18.59
N ASN A 490 -43.18 -29.30 17.77
CA ASN A 490 -43.02 -28.12 16.91
C ASN A 490 -43.85 -28.29 15.63
N SER A 491 -44.33 -27.16 15.07
CA SER A 491 -44.93 -27.18 13.74
C SER A 491 -43.87 -27.48 12.65
N GLU A 492 -44.31 -28.00 11.50
CA GLU A 492 -43.45 -28.33 10.38
C GLU A 492 -42.69 -27.10 9.87
N GLU A 493 -43.37 -25.95 9.76
CA GLU A 493 -42.74 -24.70 9.34
C GLU A 493 -41.64 -24.26 10.31
N LYS A 494 -41.90 -24.30 11.62
CA LYS A 494 -40.92 -23.93 12.67
C LYS A 494 -39.75 -24.90 12.68
N SER A 495 -40.00 -26.22 12.55
CA SER A 495 -38.95 -27.25 12.50
C SER A 495 -38.06 -27.08 11.27
N THR A 496 -38.65 -26.81 10.13
CA THR A 496 -37.94 -26.56 8.86
C THR A 496 -37.08 -25.31 8.98
N CYS A 497 -37.61 -24.24 9.56
CA CYS A 497 -36.88 -23.01 9.76
C CYS A 497 -35.67 -23.20 10.69
N ILE A 498 -35.85 -23.89 11.82
CA ILE A 498 -34.77 -24.18 12.77
C ILE A 498 -33.66 -25.00 12.11
N VAL A 499 -34.02 -26.06 11.37
CA VAL A 499 -33.03 -26.92 10.72
C VAL A 499 -32.27 -26.15 9.64
N LEU A 500 -32.96 -25.45 8.76
CA LEU A 500 -32.32 -24.70 7.68
C LEU A 500 -31.50 -23.48 8.16
N SER A 501 -31.71 -23.03 9.39
CA SER A 501 -30.92 -21.98 10.03
C SER A 501 -29.72 -22.52 10.79
N SER A 502 -29.54 -23.83 10.90
CA SER A 502 -28.43 -24.45 11.63
C SER A 502 -27.36 -25.02 10.69
N GLU A 503 -26.12 -25.14 11.18
CA GLU A 503 -25.02 -25.79 10.47
C GLU A 503 -25.28 -27.32 10.35
N PRO A 504 -24.90 -27.98 9.23
CA PRO A 504 -24.32 -27.44 7.98
C PRO A 504 -25.37 -26.99 6.97
N PHE A 505 -26.68 -27.09 7.26
CA PHE A 505 -27.77 -26.89 6.30
C PHE A 505 -27.86 -25.47 5.75
N ILE A 506 -27.46 -24.48 6.56
CA ILE A 506 -27.52 -23.06 6.22
C ILE A 506 -26.68 -22.73 4.97
N TYR A 507 -25.63 -23.48 4.72
CA TYR A 507 -24.73 -23.23 3.57
C TYR A 507 -25.31 -23.69 2.24
N ASN A 508 -26.35 -24.55 2.24
CA ASN A 508 -26.97 -25.14 1.06
C ASN A 508 -28.50 -25.09 1.08
N THR A 509 -29.04 -24.05 1.72
CA THR A 509 -30.48 -23.91 2.01
C THR A 509 -31.38 -24.10 0.77
N ASP A 510 -31.00 -23.50 -0.38
CA ASP A 510 -31.81 -23.55 -1.61
C ASP A 510 -31.81 -24.93 -2.23
N ALA A 511 -30.69 -25.63 -2.24
CA ALA A 511 -30.57 -27.00 -2.74
C ALA A 511 -31.38 -27.97 -1.86
N ILE A 512 -31.29 -27.82 -0.53
CA ILE A 512 -32.03 -28.63 0.44
C ILE A 512 -33.54 -28.38 0.31
N ARG A 513 -33.98 -27.12 0.20
CA ARG A 513 -35.41 -26.78 0.00
C ARG A 513 -35.96 -27.41 -1.28
N THR A 514 -35.16 -27.42 -2.34
CA THR A 514 -35.58 -28.06 -3.60
C THR A 514 -35.74 -29.58 -3.46
N TYR A 515 -34.87 -30.22 -2.68
CA TYR A 515 -34.94 -31.65 -2.37
C TYR A 515 -36.13 -31.99 -1.46
N LEU A 516 -36.43 -31.17 -0.43
CA LEU A 516 -37.53 -31.38 0.50
C LEU A 516 -38.91 -31.19 -0.13
N LYS A 517 -39.01 -30.51 -1.28
CA LYS A 517 -40.25 -30.34 -2.07
C LYS A 517 -40.54 -31.49 -3.01
N LYS A 518 -39.57 -32.37 -3.27
CA LYS A 518 -39.71 -33.61 -4.02
C LYS A 518 -40.14 -34.76 -3.10
#